data_2014be7e56411e1343df888c653b2c5b
#
_entry.id   2014be7e56411e1343df888c653b2c5b
#
_cell.length_a   1.000
_cell.length_b   1.000
_cell.length_c   1.000
_cell.angle_alpha   90.00
_cell.angle_beta   90.00
_cell.angle_gamma   90.00
#
_symmetry.space_group_name_H-M   'P 1'
#
loop_
_entity.id
_entity.type
_entity.pdbx_description
1 polymer ?
#
loop_
_entity_poly.entity_id
_entity_poly.type
_entity_poly.pdbx_seq_one_letter_code
_entity_poly.pdbx_strand_id
1 'polypeptide(L)'
;MKCPGQDPRYWKFDAIFDAECPNCGSKIEFFKDETRRKCKNCGEYVLNPKMDFGCAAHCKFAKQCFGDLPPELIKQKEDLFKDRVAVEMKMRLKNDFKRIGHASRVAGMVERLIGVDKTKPAVLFAAAYLHDVEPPVQSIEGKDVNQGDNAVAREILEKLDAPQELIEEVCSIIKKLDNPKGHESGELNLVHDAHLLASLQEKSKKGELNEAYLSEVIERDFLTDLGRSLAYEFVPNNTPHLQAGANL
;
A
#
# COMPACT_ATOMS: atom_id res chain seq x y z
N MET A 1 13.21 -27.19 4.80
CA MET A 1 13.73 -26.89 3.45
C MET A 1 14.80 -25.83 3.64
N LYS A 2 16.07 -26.06 3.27
CA LYS A 2 17.12 -25.03 3.39
C LYS A 2 16.95 -24.03 2.27
N CYS A 3 17.04 -22.76 2.59
CA CYS A 3 17.00 -21.68 1.60
C CYS A 3 18.21 -21.82 0.64
N PRO A 4 18.07 -21.59 -0.69
CA PRO A 4 19.18 -21.69 -1.63
C PRO A 4 20.39 -20.81 -1.26
N GLY A 5 20.16 -19.64 -0.62
CA GLY A 5 21.24 -18.77 -0.13
C GLY A 5 22.02 -19.33 1.07
N GLN A 6 21.45 -20.30 1.79
CA GLN A 6 22.06 -20.95 2.95
C GLN A 6 22.63 -22.35 2.63
N ASP A 7 22.55 -22.79 1.37
CA ASP A 7 23.06 -24.10 0.97
C ASP A 7 24.56 -24.00 0.60
N PRO A 8 25.48 -24.64 1.36
CA PRO A 8 26.91 -24.56 1.12
C PRO A 8 27.36 -25.03 -0.27
N ARG A 9 26.52 -25.80 -0.98
CA ARG A 9 26.82 -26.27 -2.35
C ARG A 9 26.92 -25.14 -3.38
N TYR A 10 26.34 -23.97 -3.06
CA TYR A 10 26.37 -22.77 -3.92
C TYR A 10 27.38 -21.73 -3.44
N TRP A 11 28.21 -22.02 -2.42
CA TRP A 11 29.19 -21.09 -1.92
C TRP A 11 30.44 -21.08 -2.80
N LYS A 12 30.90 -19.87 -3.09
CA LYS A 12 32.17 -19.61 -3.78
C LYS A 12 33.25 -19.29 -2.74
N PHE A 13 34.48 -19.06 -3.19
CA PHE A 13 35.64 -18.73 -2.36
C PHE A 13 35.50 -17.46 -1.50
N ASP A 14 34.48 -16.65 -1.74
CA ASP A 14 34.15 -15.41 -1.01
C ASP A 14 33.12 -15.59 0.12
N ALA A 15 32.94 -16.82 0.59
CA ALA A 15 31.95 -17.17 1.61
C ALA A 15 32.27 -16.61 3.00
N ILE A 16 33.52 -16.21 3.27
CA ILE A 16 33.97 -15.55 4.50
C ILE A 16 34.60 -14.23 4.10
N PHE A 17 34.20 -13.14 4.76
CA PHE A 17 34.72 -11.81 4.48
C PHE A 17 34.67 -10.90 5.73
N ASP A 18 35.52 -9.88 5.76
CA ASP A 18 35.52 -8.85 6.79
C ASP A 18 34.67 -7.65 6.39
N ALA A 19 33.94 -7.09 7.35
CA ALA A 19 33.24 -5.81 7.23
C ALA A 19 33.54 -4.94 8.46
N GLU A 20 33.42 -3.63 8.31
CA GLU A 20 33.60 -2.69 9.41
C GLU A 20 32.28 -2.47 10.16
N CYS A 21 32.36 -2.43 11.49
CA CYS A 21 31.21 -2.10 12.30
C CYS A 21 30.83 -0.63 12.10
N PRO A 22 29.59 -0.30 11.68
CA PRO A 22 29.19 1.08 11.45
C PRO A 22 29.19 1.95 12.71
N ASN A 23 29.12 1.32 13.90
CA ASN A 23 29.08 2.02 15.18
C ASN A 23 30.48 2.32 15.76
N CYS A 24 31.45 1.39 15.61
CA CYS A 24 32.75 1.52 16.27
C CYS A 24 33.96 1.28 15.37
N GLY A 25 33.79 1.03 14.08
CA GLY A 25 34.86 0.82 13.09
C GLY A 25 35.65 -0.50 13.24
N SER A 26 35.35 -1.35 14.25
CA SER A 26 36.07 -2.61 14.40
C SER A 26 35.68 -3.62 13.34
N LYS A 27 36.65 -4.45 12.91
CA LYS A 27 36.40 -5.49 11.93
C LYS A 27 35.52 -6.61 12.48
N ILE A 28 34.57 -7.02 11.67
CA ILE A 28 33.64 -8.12 11.94
C ILE A 28 33.76 -9.09 10.76
N GLU A 29 34.12 -10.34 11.07
CA GLU A 29 34.12 -11.42 10.10
C GLU A 29 32.70 -11.94 9.92
N PHE A 30 32.22 -12.02 8.70
CA PHE A 30 30.92 -12.57 8.32
C PHE A 30 31.07 -13.85 7.52
N PHE A 31 30.14 -14.79 7.74
CA PHE A 31 29.86 -15.86 6.81
C PHE A 31 28.72 -15.44 5.85
N LYS A 32 28.75 -15.94 4.63
CA LYS A 32 27.79 -15.57 3.59
C LYS A 32 26.33 -15.88 3.96
N ASP A 33 26.11 -16.92 4.77
CA ASP A 33 24.80 -17.37 5.24
C ASP A 33 24.32 -16.68 6.51
N GLU A 34 25.17 -15.89 7.16
CA GLU A 34 24.78 -15.12 8.34
C GLU A 34 24.01 -13.87 7.92
N THR A 35 22.86 -13.65 8.56
CA THR A 35 22.05 -12.46 8.32
C THR A 35 22.56 -11.25 9.10
N ARG A 36 23.04 -11.48 10.34
CA ARG A 36 23.58 -10.48 11.24
C ARG A 36 24.58 -11.09 12.19
N ARG A 37 25.52 -10.27 12.63
CA ARG A 37 26.52 -10.67 13.63
C ARG A 37 26.69 -9.60 14.71
N LYS A 38 26.89 -10.05 15.94
CA LYS A 38 27.16 -9.14 17.06
C LYS A 38 28.59 -8.68 17.00
N CYS A 39 28.84 -7.37 17.01
CA CYS A 39 30.15 -6.78 17.12
C CYS A 39 30.77 -7.15 18.47
N LYS A 40 31.97 -7.73 18.46
CA LYS A 40 32.69 -8.13 19.68
C LYS A 40 33.17 -6.93 20.51
N ASN A 41 33.34 -5.76 19.87
CA ASN A 41 33.85 -4.57 20.53
C ASN A 41 32.75 -3.74 21.18
N CYS A 42 31.68 -3.37 20.47
CA CYS A 42 30.61 -2.49 20.98
C CYS A 42 29.31 -3.22 21.32
N GLY A 43 29.18 -4.51 20.99
CA GLY A 43 27.99 -5.29 21.28
C GLY A 43 26.81 -5.07 20.34
N GLU A 44 26.90 -4.15 19.39
CA GLU A 44 25.87 -3.85 18.41
C GLU A 44 25.70 -4.99 17.40
N TYR A 45 24.45 -5.24 16.96
CA TYR A 45 24.16 -6.19 15.88
C TYR A 45 24.31 -5.50 14.53
N VAL A 46 25.22 -6.01 13.71
CA VAL A 46 25.51 -5.51 12.36
C VAL A 46 24.92 -6.47 11.33
N LEU A 47 24.15 -5.95 10.40
CA LEU A 47 23.63 -6.72 9.25
C LEU A 47 24.79 -7.05 8.31
N ASN A 48 24.71 -8.21 7.68
CA ASN A 48 25.68 -8.64 6.68
C ASN A 48 25.59 -7.74 5.43
N PRO A 49 26.62 -6.92 5.13
CA PRO A 49 26.57 -5.97 4.02
C PRO A 49 26.58 -6.62 2.62
N LYS A 50 26.96 -7.89 2.53
CA LYS A 50 26.95 -8.65 1.26
C LYS A 50 25.73 -9.54 1.12
N MET A 51 24.76 -9.44 2.03
CA MET A 51 23.56 -10.24 1.94
C MET A 51 22.66 -9.72 0.83
N ASP A 52 22.32 -10.63 -0.09
CA ASP A 52 21.29 -10.35 -1.08
C ASP A 52 19.90 -10.49 -0.44
N PHE A 53 19.31 -9.36 -0.12
CA PHE A 53 17.98 -9.28 0.45
C PHE A 53 16.87 -9.58 -0.58
N GLY A 54 17.18 -9.82 -1.84
CA GLY A 54 16.19 -10.06 -2.89
C GLY A 54 15.25 -11.21 -2.57
N CYS A 55 15.74 -12.27 -1.91
CA CYS A 55 14.87 -13.36 -1.45
C CYS A 55 13.95 -12.95 -0.29
N ALA A 56 14.36 -12.01 0.55
CA ALA A 56 13.58 -11.58 1.72
C ALA A 56 12.35 -10.77 1.32
N ALA A 57 12.41 -10.03 0.22
CA ALA A 57 11.28 -9.30 -0.32
C ALA A 57 10.11 -10.24 -0.69
N HIS A 58 10.43 -11.47 -1.13
CA HIS A 58 9.46 -12.47 -1.58
C HIS A 58 9.16 -13.55 -0.54
N CYS A 59 9.93 -13.63 0.57
CA CYS A 59 9.86 -14.72 1.52
C CYS A 59 8.91 -14.42 2.68
N LYS A 60 7.92 -15.28 2.92
CA LYS A 60 7.02 -15.18 4.08
C LYS A 60 7.73 -15.40 5.42
N PHE A 61 8.87 -16.09 5.42
CA PHE A 61 9.68 -16.35 6.61
C PHE A 61 10.81 -15.33 6.82
N ALA A 62 10.86 -14.25 6.04
CA ALA A 62 11.92 -13.24 6.13
C ALA A 62 12.14 -12.74 7.56
N LYS A 63 11.05 -12.46 8.31
CA LYS A 63 11.10 -12.01 9.70
C LYS A 63 11.77 -13.02 10.64
N GLN A 64 11.62 -14.33 10.38
CA GLN A 64 12.29 -15.38 11.18
C GLN A 64 13.80 -15.46 10.90
N CYS A 65 14.20 -15.17 9.64
CA CYS A 65 15.60 -15.19 9.25
C CYS A 65 16.36 -13.93 9.67
N PHE A 66 15.72 -12.75 9.56
CA PHE A 66 16.37 -11.45 9.72
C PHE A 66 16.07 -10.77 11.07
N GLY A 67 15.02 -11.22 11.77
CA GLY A 67 14.48 -10.49 12.92
C GLY A 67 13.73 -9.25 12.44
N ASP A 68 14.05 -8.08 13.01
CA ASP A 68 13.48 -6.81 12.55
C ASP A 68 14.05 -6.48 11.16
N LEU A 69 13.15 -6.33 10.20
CA LEU A 69 13.52 -6.03 8.82
C LEU A 69 13.93 -4.55 8.70
N PRO A 70 14.99 -4.23 7.93
CA PRO A 70 15.32 -2.87 7.61
C PRO A 70 14.15 -2.13 6.96
N PRO A 71 13.98 -0.80 7.19
CA PRO A 71 12.87 -0.02 6.62
C PRO A 71 12.76 -0.13 5.09
N GLU A 72 13.90 -0.18 4.39
CA GLU A 72 13.98 -0.31 2.93
C GLU A 72 13.38 -1.64 2.46
N LEU A 73 13.62 -2.71 3.21
CA LEU A 73 13.09 -4.03 2.88
C LEU A 73 11.59 -4.14 3.20
N ILE A 74 11.14 -3.47 4.27
CA ILE A 74 9.70 -3.38 4.58
C ILE A 74 8.99 -2.67 3.43
N LYS A 75 9.51 -1.51 3.02
CA LYS A 75 8.96 -0.75 1.88
C LYS A 75 8.92 -1.57 0.60
N GLN A 76 10.02 -2.27 0.28
CA GLN A 76 10.06 -3.14 -0.90
C GLN A 76 9.01 -4.26 -0.85
N LYS A 77 8.76 -4.85 0.32
CA LYS A 77 7.69 -5.85 0.51
C LYS A 77 6.30 -5.26 0.31
N GLU A 78 6.06 -4.06 0.80
CA GLU A 78 4.79 -3.34 0.63
C GLU A 78 4.55 -2.98 -0.84
N ASP A 79 5.56 -2.49 -1.55
CA ASP A 79 5.48 -2.19 -2.97
C ASP A 79 5.18 -3.45 -3.79
N LEU A 80 5.86 -4.56 -3.51
CA LEU A 80 5.58 -5.84 -4.17
C LEU A 80 4.18 -6.38 -3.85
N PHE A 81 3.70 -6.22 -2.63
CA PHE A 81 2.35 -6.61 -2.26
C PHE A 81 1.31 -5.77 -3.02
N LYS A 82 1.49 -4.44 -3.06
CA LYS A 82 0.68 -3.50 -3.85
C LYS A 82 0.58 -3.97 -5.32
N ASP A 83 1.72 -4.27 -5.94
CA ASP A 83 1.76 -4.70 -7.35
C ASP A 83 1.05 -6.03 -7.56
N ARG A 84 1.22 -6.99 -6.66
CA ARG A 84 0.53 -8.29 -6.73
C ARG A 84 -0.98 -8.15 -6.60
N VAL A 85 -1.47 -7.30 -5.69
CA VAL A 85 -2.91 -6.99 -5.55
C VAL A 85 -3.44 -6.37 -6.84
N ALA A 86 -2.71 -5.41 -7.43
CA ALA A 86 -3.09 -4.78 -8.69
C ALA A 86 -3.18 -5.80 -9.85
N VAL A 87 -2.27 -6.77 -9.91
CA VAL A 87 -2.29 -7.84 -10.92
C VAL A 87 -3.50 -8.75 -10.72
N GLU A 88 -3.77 -9.22 -9.50
CA GLU A 88 -4.91 -10.09 -9.21
C GLU A 88 -6.25 -9.38 -9.50
N MET A 89 -6.39 -8.10 -9.14
CA MET A 89 -7.55 -7.28 -9.50
C MET A 89 -7.76 -7.25 -11.02
N LYS A 90 -6.70 -6.98 -11.79
CA LYS A 90 -6.79 -6.97 -13.28
C LYS A 90 -7.15 -8.35 -13.83
N MET A 91 -6.59 -9.42 -13.28
CA MET A 91 -6.93 -10.79 -13.68
C MET A 91 -8.39 -11.13 -13.39
N ARG A 92 -8.94 -10.64 -12.28
CA ARG A 92 -10.34 -10.85 -11.89
C ARG A 92 -11.31 -10.07 -12.77
N LEU A 93 -11.03 -8.79 -13.00
CA LEU A 93 -11.87 -7.90 -13.81
C LEU A 93 -11.73 -8.12 -15.31
N LYS A 94 -10.68 -8.81 -15.77
CA LYS A 94 -10.45 -9.18 -17.19
C LYS A 94 -10.57 -7.98 -18.16
N ASN A 95 -11.66 -7.90 -18.88
CA ASN A 95 -11.92 -6.90 -19.93
C ASN A 95 -12.70 -5.68 -19.42
N ASP A 96 -12.99 -5.59 -18.13
CA ASP A 96 -13.65 -4.43 -17.57
C ASP A 96 -12.65 -3.28 -17.34
N PHE A 97 -12.21 -2.69 -18.46
CA PHE A 97 -11.22 -1.61 -18.44
C PHE A 97 -11.71 -0.36 -17.69
N LYS A 98 -13.03 -0.18 -17.56
CA LYS A 98 -13.60 0.94 -16.81
C LYS A 98 -13.32 0.77 -15.32
N ARG A 99 -13.66 -0.39 -14.73
CA ARG A 99 -13.39 -0.69 -13.31
C ARG A 99 -11.91 -0.79 -13.02
N ILE A 100 -11.11 -1.43 -13.89
CA ILE A 100 -9.65 -1.47 -13.78
C ILE A 100 -9.07 -0.05 -13.75
N GLY A 101 -9.51 0.81 -14.66
CA GLY A 101 -9.05 2.19 -14.74
C GLY A 101 -9.46 3.01 -13.52
N HIS A 102 -10.67 2.82 -12.99
CA HIS A 102 -11.16 3.47 -11.78
C HIS A 102 -10.32 3.05 -10.56
N ALA A 103 -10.20 1.74 -10.28
CA ALA A 103 -9.42 1.23 -9.16
C ALA A 103 -7.94 1.70 -9.21
N SER A 104 -7.34 1.75 -10.40
CA SER A 104 -5.98 2.26 -10.58
C SER A 104 -5.87 3.77 -10.27
N ARG A 105 -6.89 4.56 -10.59
CA ARG A 105 -6.94 5.99 -10.23
C ARG A 105 -7.11 6.18 -8.73
N VAL A 106 -8.00 5.40 -8.10
CA VAL A 106 -8.17 5.43 -6.64
C VAL A 106 -6.85 5.13 -5.94
N ALA A 107 -6.12 4.10 -6.38
CA ALA A 107 -4.79 3.80 -5.84
C ALA A 107 -3.78 4.94 -6.07
N GLY A 108 -3.82 5.62 -7.21
CA GLY A 108 -3.00 6.82 -7.47
C GLY A 108 -3.37 8.00 -6.58
N MET A 109 -4.65 8.14 -6.21
CA MET A 109 -5.06 9.17 -5.24
C MET A 109 -4.66 8.81 -3.81
N VAL A 110 -4.72 7.53 -3.43
CA VAL A 110 -4.16 7.04 -2.16
C VAL A 110 -2.68 7.43 -2.05
N GLU A 111 -1.88 7.26 -3.10
CA GLU A 111 -0.46 7.62 -3.11
C GLU A 111 -0.22 9.12 -2.83
N ARG A 112 -1.14 9.98 -3.29
CA ARG A 112 -1.10 11.43 -3.03
C ARG A 112 -1.56 11.81 -1.61
N LEU A 113 -2.44 10.99 -1.01
CA LEU A 113 -3.00 11.21 0.32
C LEU A 113 -2.18 10.59 1.45
N ILE A 114 -1.31 9.61 1.14
CA ILE A 114 -0.42 9.02 2.15
C ILE A 114 0.57 10.08 2.61
N GLY A 115 0.42 10.51 3.87
CA GLY A 115 1.40 11.33 4.57
C GLY A 115 2.54 10.47 5.16
N VAL A 116 3.50 11.12 5.81
CA VAL A 116 4.67 10.46 6.42
C VAL A 116 4.32 9.70 7.71
N ASP A 117 3.13 9.91 8.28
CA ASP A 117 2.77 9.41 9.62
C ASP A 117 1.82 8.21 9.60
N LYS A 118 2.25 7.15 10.31
CA LYS A 118 1.47 6.01 10.87
C LYS A 118 0.39 5.35 9.98
N THR A 119 0.37 5.58 8.69
CA THR A 119 -0.54 4.92 7.77
C THR A 119 -0.07 3.50 7.47
N LYS A 120 -1.00 2.62 7.12
CA LYS A 120 -0.73 1.24 6.69
C LYS A 120 -0.84 1.15 5.16
N PRO A 121 0.25 1.41 4.39
CA PRO A 121 0.19 1.47 2.93
C PRO A 121 -0.40 0.20 2.30
N ALA A 122 -0.02 -0.98 2.82
CA ALA A 122 -0.53 -2.26 2.33
C ALA A 122 -2.06 -2.37 2.42
N VAL A 123 -2.66 -1.89 3.53
CA VAL A 123 -4.12 -1.87 3.73
C VAL A 123 -4.77 -0.87 2.77
N LEU A 124 -4.24 0.34 2.68
CA LEU A 124 -4.78 1.41 1.86
C LEU A 124 -4.80 1.04 0.37
N PHE A 125 -3.68 0.52 -0.17
CA PHE A 125 -3.61 0.11 -1.57
C PHE A 125 -4.46 -1.12 -1.86
N ALA A 126 -4.52 -2.10 -0.93
CA ALA A 126 -5.39 -3.26 -1.11
C ALA A 126 -6.86 -2.85 -1.16
N ALA A 127 -7.32 -1.99 -0.24
CA ALA A 127 -8.68 -1.47 -0.25
C ALA A 127 -8.97 -0.68 -1.55
N ALA A 128 -8.03 0.18 -1.98
CA ALA A 128 -8.17 0.98 -3.20
C ALA A 128 -8.28 0.13 -4.48
N TYR A 129 -7.52 -0.96 -4.59
CA TYR A 129 -7.61 -1.85 -5.75
C TYR A 129 -8.81 -2.79 -5.71
N LEU A 130 -9.27 -3.19 -4.52
CA LEU A 130 -10.26 -4.24 -4.36
C LEU A 130 -11.68 -3.74 -4.04
N HIS A 131 -11.88 -2.42 -3.84
CA HIS A 131 -13.19 -1.90 -3.43
C HIS A 131 -14.32 -2.19 -4.43
N ASP A 132 -14.02 -2.35 -5.70
CA ASP A 132 -14.99 -2.61 -6.77
C ASP A 132 -14.70 -3.92 -7.53
N VAL A 133 -14.10 -4.91 -6.85
CA VAL A 133 -13.72 -6.20 -7.46
C VAL A 133 -14.87 -7.20 -7.50
N GLU A 134 -15.88 -7.02 -6.64
CA GLU A 134 -17.05 -7.89 -6.58
C GLU A 134 -17.85 -7.82 -7.88
N PRO A 135 -18.42 -8.94 -8.34
CA PRO A 135 -19.30 -8.90 -9.50
C PRO A 135 -20.52 -8.02 -9.21
N PRO A 136 -21.02 -7.28 -10.22
CA PRO A 136 -22.27 -6.55 -10.06
C PRO A 136 -23.37 -7.53 -9.68
N VAL A 137 -24.18 -7.16 -8.67
CA VAL A 137 -25.29 -7.96 -8.19
C VAL A 137 -26.28 -8.15 -9.34
N GLN A 138 -26.27 -9.32 -9.97
CA GLN A 138 -27.37 -9.72 -10.81
C GLN A 138 -28.51 -10.10 -9.86
N SER A 139 -29.61 -9.39 -9.95
CA SER A 139 -30.87 -9.71 -9.25
C SER A 139 -31.36 -11.08 -9.71
N ILE A 140 -30.86 -12.12 -9.06
CA ILE A 140 -31.47 -13.46 -9.18
C ILE A 140 -32.61 -13.44 -8.19
N GLU A 141 -33.85 -13.43 -8.72
CA GLU A 141 -35.08 -13.48 -7.93
C GLU A 141 -34.92 -14.52 -6.80
N GLY A 142 -34.95 -14.07 -5.55
CA GLY A 142 -35.20 -14.90 -4.38
C GLY A 142 -34.02 -15.40 -3.56
N LYS A 143 -32.81 -14.94 -3.77
CA LYS A 143 -31.72 -15.12 -2.79
C LYS A 143 -31.07 -13.79 -2.48
N ASP A 144 -31.18 -13.38 -1.22
CA ASP A 144 -30.31 -12.38 -0.63
C ASP A 144 -28.86 -12.89 -0.75
N VAL A 145 -28.20 -12.55 -1.85
CA VAL A 145 -26.75 -12.66 -1.95
C VAL A 145 -26.24 -11.58 -1.03
N ASN A 146 -25.72 -11.99 0.11
CA ASN A 146 -25.17 -11.10 1.14
C ASN A 146 -24.20 -10.12 0.47
N GLN A 147 -24.64 -8.90 0.26
CA GLN A 147 -23.89 -7.76 -0.29
C GLN A 147 -22.75 -7.31 0.64
N GLY A 148 -22.33 -8.15 1.61
CA GLY A 148 -21.50 -7.72 2.72
C GLY A 148 -20.23 -8.50 2.99
N ASP A 149 -19.94 -9.56 2.28
CA ASP A 149 -18.82 -10.43 2.70
C ASP A 149 -17.48 -10.14 2.00
N ASN A 150 -17.45 -9.24 0.99
CA ASN A 150 -16.22 -8.96 0.21
C ASN A 150 -15.47 -10.25 -0.14
N ALA A 151 -16.21 -11.27 -0.59
CA ALA A 151 -15.72 -12.64 -0.77
C ALA A 151 -14.57 -12.72 -1.76
N VAL A 152 -14.69 -11.97 -2.87
CA VAL A 152 -13.64 -11.92 -3.91
C VAL A 152 -12.39 -11.18 -3.41
N ALA A 153 -12.57 -10.07 -2.71
CA ALA A 153 -11.45 -9.34 -2.13
C ALA A 153 -10.71 -10.21 -1.12
N ARG A 154 -11.44 -10.94 -0.27
CA ARG A 154 -10.88 -11.90 0.69
C ARG A 154 -10.12 -13.03 -0.01
N GLU A 155 -10.73 -13.68 -1.03
CA GLU A 155 -10.09 -14.74 -1.82
C GLU A 155 -8.76 -14.28 -2.43
N ILE A 156 -8.72 -13.07 -2.98
CA ILE A 156 -7.50 -12.49 -3.54
C ILE A 156 -6.43 -12.30 -2.48
N LEU A 157 -6.79 -11.75 -1.32
CA LEU A 157 -5.83 -11.48 -0.24
C LEU A 157 -5.30 -12.77 0.38
N GLU A 158 -6.14 -13.79 0.57
CA GLU A 158 -5.74 -15.12 1.03
C GLU A 158 -4.78 -15.80 0.04
N LYS A 159 -5.07 -15.74 -1.26
CA LYS A 159 -4.19 -16.22 -2.32
C LYS A 159 -2.81 -15.56 -2.31
N LEU A 160 -2.75 -14.31 -1.86
CA LEU A 160 -1.50 -13.53 -1.73
C LEU A 160 -0.76 -13.79 -0.40
N ASP A 161 -1.21 -14.77 0.41
CA ASP A 161 -0.68 -15.05 1.76
C ASP A 161 -0.71 -13.80 2.69
N ALA A 162 -1.72 -12.91 2.54
CA ALA A 162 -1.86 -11.73 3.39
C ALA A 162 -2.17 -12.12 4.84
N PRO A 163 -1.65 -11.38 5.84
CA PRO A 163 -2.00 -11.64 7.24
C PRO A 163 -3.52 -11.46 7.48
N GLN A 164 -4.10 -12.30 8.36
CA GLN A 164 -5.54 -12.26 8.64
C GLN A 164 -6.01 -10.88 9.11
N GLU A 165 -5.21 -10.21 9.93
CA GLU A 165 -5.51 -8.85 10.40
C GLU A 165 -5.65 -7.84 9.25
N LEU A 166 -4.77 -7.93 8.24
CA LEU A 166 -4.84 -7.10 7.05
C LEU A 166 -6.11 -7.41 6.24
N ILE A 167 -6.44 -8.69 6.07
CA ILE A 167 -7.65 -9.11 5.34
C ILE A 167 -8.90 -8.52 5.98
N GLU A 168 -9.04 -8.67 7.30
CA GLU A 168 -10.20 -8.15 8.04
C GLU A 168 -10.30 -6.63 7.96
N GLU A 169 -9.18 -5.92 8.09
CA GLU A 169 -9.13 -4.46 8.00
C GLU A 169 -9.53 -3.97 6.60
N VAL A 170 -8.98 -4.56 5.53
CA VAL A 170 -9.33 -4.24 4.14
C VAL A 170 -10.81 -4.50 3.88
N CYS A 171 -11.33 -5.67 4.25
CA CYS A 171 -12.74 -6.01 4.07
C CYS A 171 -13.66 -5.06 4.86
N SER A 172 -13.25 -4.66 6.07
CA SER A 172 -13.98 -3.66 6.88
C SER A 172 -14.03 -2.30 6.18
N ILE A 173 -12.93 -1.84 5.60
CA ILE A 173 -12.86 -0.57 4.87
C ILE A 173 -13.79 -0.63 3.65
N ILE A 174 -13.67 -1.66 2.81
CA ILE A 174 -14.50 -1.82 1.60
C ILE A 174 -15.99 -1.80 1.96
N LYS A 175 -16.38 -2.54 2.99
CA LYS A 175 -17.79 -2.60 3.44
C LYS A 175 -18.35 -1.26 3.89
N LYS A 176 -17.52 -0.38 4.45
CA LYS A 176 -17.93 0.92 4.99
C LYS A 176 -17.74 2.08 4.01
N LEU A 177 -17.14 1.82 2.84
CA LEU A 177 -16.75 2.86 1.91
C LEU A 177 -17.93 3.69 1.41
N ASP A 178 -19.10 3.06 1.21
CA ASP A 178 -20.33 3.74 0.76
C ASP A 178 -20.96 4.61 1.86
N ASN A 179 -20.70 4.30 3.13
CA ASN A 179 -21.22 5.07 4.26
C ASN A 179 -20.16 5.21 5.37
N PRO A 180 -19.11 6.01 5.14
CA PRO A 180 -17.98 6.13 6.07
C PRO A 180 -18.28 6.96 7.32
N LYS A 181 -19.34 7.77 7.30
CA LYS A 181 -19.67 8.68 8.41
C LYS A 181 -20.00 7.91 9.68
N GLY A 182 -19.42 8.34 10.80
CA GLY A 182 -19.58 7.70 12.10
C GLY A 182 -18.57 6.57 12.39
N HIS A 183 -17.59 6.36 11.52
CA HIS A 183 -16.50 5.42 11.74
C HIS A 183 -15.18 6.17 11.90
N GLU A 184 -14.53 6.01 13.05
CA GLU A 184 -13.22 6.61 13.35
C GLU A 184 -12.09 5.69 12.83
N SER A 185 -11.77 5.76 11.55
CA SER A 185 -10.62 5.06 10.97
C SER A 185 -9.94 5.99 9.97
N GLY A 186 -8.66 6.29 10.25
CA GLY A 186 -7.85 7.11 9.35
C GLY A 186 -7.71 6.48 7.97
N GLU A 187 -7.54 5.17 7.90
CA GLU A 187 -7.43 4.42 6.65
C GLU A 187 -8.72 4.46 5.83
N LEU A 188 -9.89 4.30 6.48
CA LEU A 188 -11.19 4.42 5.80
C LEU A 188 -11.37 5.82 5.20
N ASN A 189 -11.07 6.86 5.98
CA ASN A 189 -11.21 8.25 5.53
C ASN A 189 -10.31 8.54 4.31
N LEU A 190 -9.06 8.04 4.33
CA LEU A 190 -8.13 8.20 3.21
C LEU A 190 -8.59 7.48 1.94
N VAL A 191 -9.07 6.23 2.06
CA VAL A 191 -9.59 5.47 0.90
C VAL A 191 -10.86 6.11 0.36
N HIS A 192 -11.75 6.60 1.24
CA HIS A 192 -12.96 7.31 0.84
C HIS A 192 -12.64 8.59 0.06
N ASP A 193 -11.76 9.43 0.59
CA ASP A 193 -11.35 10.67 -0.08
C ASP A 193 -10.62 10.37 -1.41
N ALA A 194 -9.78 9.32 -1.46
CA ALA A 194 -9.16 8.86 -2.70
C ALA A 194 -10.18 8.44 -3.76
N HIS A 195 -11.24 7.74 -3.35
CA HIS A 195 -12.32 7.33 -4.24
C HIS A 195 -13.11 8.56 -4.78
N LEU A 196 -13.40 9.54 -3.92
CA LEU A 196 -14.03 10.80 -4.35
C LEU A 196 -13.13 11.57 -5.32
N LEU A 197 -11.85 11.73 -5.03
CA LEU A 197 -10.89 12.41 -5.91
C LEU A 197 -10.80 11.74 -7.28
N ALA A 198 -10.74 10.40 -7.32
CA ALA A 198 -10.72 9.66 -8.57
C ALA A 198 -12.01 9.89 -9.39
N SER A 199 -13.16 9.91 -8.72
CA SER A 199 -14.46 10.19 -9.34
C SER A 199 -14.56 11.63 -9.86
N LEU A 200 -14.05 12.61 -9.12
CA LEU A 200 -13.97 14.02 -9.56
C LEU A 200 -13.05 14.16 -10.77
N GLN A 201 -11.91 13.49 -10.78
CA GLN A 201 -10.99 13.48 -11.92
C GLN A 201 -11.66 12.92 -13.19
N GLU A 202 -12.47 11.85 -13.05
CA GLU A 202 -13.21 11.28 -14.18
C GLU A 202 -14.25 12.24 -14.74
N LYS A 203 -15.03 12.89 -13.86
CA LYS A 203 -16.02 13.89 -14.23
C LYS A 203 -15.37 15.13 -14.87
N SER A 204 -14.23 15.58 -14.32
CA SER A 204 -13.47 16.71 -14.89
C SER A 204 -13.04 16.42 -16.34
N LYS A 205 -12.47 15.23 -16.58
CA LYS A 205 -12.05 14.81 -17.94
C LYS A 205 -13.19 14.75 -18.94
N LYS A 206 -14.43 14.53 -18.48
CA LYS A 206 -15.63 14.51 -19.31
C LYS A 206 -16.29 15.89 -19.47
N GLY A 207 -15.81 16.92 -18.77
CA GLY A 207 -16.43 18.23 -18.73
C GLY A 207 -17.76 18.27 -17.96
N GLU A 208 -17.99 17.31 -17.07
CA GLU A 208 -19.23 17.15 -16.29
C GLU A 208 -19.21 17.89 -14.94
N LEU A 209 -18.11 18.57 -14.61
CA LEU A 209 -17.98 19.32 -13.36
C LEU A 209 -18.41 20.76 -13.53
N ASN A 210 -19.29 21.22 -12.62
CA ASN A 210 -19.51 22.65 -12.40
C ASN A 210 -19.02 23.06 -11.01
N GLU A 211 -18.70 24.34 -10.87
CA GLU A 211 -18.07 24.89 -9.66
C GLU A 211 -18.97 24.76 -8.42
N ALA A 212 -20.27 25.03 -8.55
CA ALA A 212 -21.21 24.94 -7.44
C ALA A 212 -21.33 23.51 -6.89
N TYR A 213 -21.47 22.51 -7.79
CA TYR A 213 -21.50 21.11 -7.42
C TYR A 213 -20.20 20.67 -6.73
N LEU A 214 -19.06 21.11 -7.27
CA LEU A 214 -17.76 20.74 -6.74
C LEU A 214 -17.55 21.30 -5.33
N SER A 215 -17.88 22.58 -5.11
CA SER A 215 -17.79 23.21 -3.78
C SER A 215 -18.66 22.49 -2.75
N GLU A 216 -19.90 22.14 -3.11
CA GLU A 216 -20.80 21.40 -2.22
C GLU A 216 -20.24 20.02 -1.85
N VAL A 217 -19.70 19.27 -2.82
CA VAL A 217 -19.12 17.94 -2.58
C VAL A 217 -17.88 18.04 -1.69
N ILE A 218 -17.01 19.04 -1.90
CA ILE A 218 -15.81 19.23 -1.10
C ILE A 218 -16.16 19.46 0.37
N GLU A 219 -17.12 20.33 0.65
CA GLU A 219 -17.49 20.66 2.03
C GLU A 219 -18.25 19.54 2.74
N ARG A 220 -19.11 18.84 2.00
CA ARG A 220 -20.01 17.85 2.58
C ARG A 220 -19.39 16.45 2.73
N ASP A 221 -18.65 15.99 1.73
CA ASP A 221 -18.32 14.58 1.59
C ASP A 221 -16.87 14.24 1.92
N PHE A 222 -15.93 15.17 1.79
CA PHE A 222 -14.54 14.88 2.14
C PHE A 222 -14.32 14.85 3.65
N LEU A 223 -13.58 13.83 4.10
CA LEU A 223 -13.36 13.54 5.51
C LEU A 223 -12.02 14.06 6.03
N THR A 224 -11.03 14.28 5.15
CA THR A 224 -9.70 14.77 5.53
C THR A 224 -9.41 16.16 4.95
N ASP A 225 -8.60 16.96 5.65
CA ASP A 225 -8.21 18.29 5.17
C ASP A 225 -7.34 18.21 3.92
N LEU A 226 -6.48 17.16 3.83
CA LEU A 226 -5.67 16.95 2.64
C LEU A 226 -6.54 16.56 1.44
N GLY A 227 -7.55 15.71 1.64
CA GLY A 227 -8.52 15.35 0.61
C GLY A 227 -9.25 16.57 0.06
N ARG A 228 -9.74 17.44 0.94
CA ARG A 228 -10.35 18.74 0.55
C ARG A 228 -9.39 19.60 -0.25
N SER A 229 -8.16 19.75 0.25
CA SER A 229 -7.13 20.54 -0.43
C SER A 229 -6.85 20.05 -1.85
N LEU A 230 -6.70 18.73 -2.02
CA LEU A 230 -6.48 18.13 -3.35
C LEU A 230 -7.71 18.24 -4.26
N ALA A 231 -8.92 18.21 -3.70
CA ALA A 231 -10.15 18.35 -4.48
C ALA A 231 -10.28 19.74 -5.11
N TYR A 232 -9.78 20.79 -4.46
CA TYR A 232 -9.75 22.15 -5.03
C TYR A 232 -8.88 22.27 -6.30
N GLU A 233 -7.96 21.34 -6.56
CA GLU A 233 -7.20 21.33 -7.83
C GLU A 233 -8.09 21.07 -9.05
N PHE A 234 -9.28 20.49 -8.87
CA PHE A 234 -10.25 20.22 -9.93
C PHE A 234 -11.21 21.39 -10.18
N VAL A 235 -11.14 22.45 -9.36
CA VAL A 235 -11.98 23.64 -9.56
C VAL A 235 -11.48 24.39 -10.81
N PRO A 236 -12.32 24.61 -11.83
CA PRO A 236 -11.96 25.40 -12.99
C PRO A 236 -11.56 26.82 -12.54
N ASN A 237 -10.40 27.28 -12.95
CA ASN A 237 -9.81 28.60 -12.63
C ASN A 237 -9.20 28.80 -11.24
N ASN A 238 -9.01 27.77 -10.46
CA ASN A 238 -8.21 27.87 -9.23
C ASN A 238 -6.71 27.68 -9.56
N THR A 239 -6.08 28.63 -10.24
CA THR A 239 -4.63 28.83 -10.18
C THR A 239 -4.31 29.22 -8.74
N PRO A 240 -3.47 28.49 -8.01
CA PRO A 240 -3.04 28.95 -6.68
C PRO A 240 -2.28 30.26 -6.89
N HIS A 241 -2.90 31.38 -6.54
CA HIS A 241 -2.19 32.63 -6.29
C HIS A 241 -1.24 32.34 -5.12
N LEU A 242 0.00 31.97 -5.46
CA LEU A 242 1.14 32.18 -4.59
C LEU A 242 1.22 33.67 -4.31
N GLN A 243 0.50 34.12 -3.29
CA GLN A 243 0.78 35.41 -2.68
C GLN A 243 2.13 35.27 -2.00
N ALA A 244 3.18 35.55 -2.77
CA ALA A 244 4.46 35.95 -2.23
C ALA A 244 4.23 37.17 -1.33
N GLY A 245 4.09 36.94 -0.04
CA GLY A 245 4.20 37.95 0.98
C GLY A 245 5.65 38.40 1.06
N ALA A 246 6.05 39.25 0.13
CA ALA A 246 7.14 40.19 0.33
C ALA A 246 6.59 41.34 1.12
N ASN A 247 6.96 41.45 2.37
CA ASN A 247 7.00 42.76 3.05
C ASN A 247 8.10 42.73 4.12
N LEU A 248 9.16 43.50 3.78
CA LEU A 248 10.01 44.36 4.62
C LEU A 248 10.52 43.79 5.95
#